data_bb1f44cabe6b879b6b06bb7ce1034ccd
#
_entry.id   bb1f44cabe6b879b6b06bb7ce1034ccd
#
_cell.length_a   1.000
_cell.length_b   1.000
_cell.length_c   1.000
_cell.angle_alpha   90.00
_cell.angle_beta   90.00
_cell.angle_gamma   90.00
#
_symmetry.space_group_name_H-M   'P 1'
#
loop_
_entity.id
_entity.type
_entity.pdbx_description
1 polymer ?
#
loop_
_entity_poly.entity_id
_entity_poly.type
_entity_poly.pdbx_seq_one_letter_code
_entity_poly.pdbx_strand_id
1 'polypeptide(L)'
;MIGRSFALFLLAAGCTRTGAPEVAPLPSGSASAALPATTPSTGAREDASPAALAATSDSAGPDAAPNERAAVESAIDASGVDGVDFIGDARIIFSIGACGAPADVPPGFDAATVAKHCEELQHAYEEYKRTWLSVAEPFLAALRPKDLPPIAVYPFGGGDLMAALATFPDATEITTISLEPAGDVRPVEGLRPERFAQELAAHRAHLERLLEKAHSRTDNLEKESKTEIPGEILFALAALVVHGDVPISLRYFRIRPDGTIAYVTQADIDEQAHHPKAQRALFENAELRFRSASGSGSSGRVLRHIAFNLDDDHLRADPRLLVHLSSKGKVSAMTKAASHLLWNDHFALIRGWLVDHTDWMVSDSTGIPPRFAQAAGFSQETYGKFDGPAPFGLFDSRDANDFKHLFATEPERELAFRYGYPDKDGHAHLIVTKRETPDASP
;
A
#
# COMPACT_ATOMS: atom_id res chain seq x y z
N MET A 1 38.50 36.72 -29.81
CA MET A 1 39.48 36.97 -28.73
C MET A 1 38.84 37.90 -27.72
N ILE A 2 38.34 37.38 -26.61
CA ILE A 2 38.19 38.03 -25.29
C ILE A 2 37.83 36.92 -24.34
N GLY A 3 38.82 36.49 -23.54
CA GLY A 3 38.62 35.51 -22.48
C GLY A 3 37.96 36.17 -21.25
N ARG A 4 37.07 35.45 -20.62
CA ARG A 4 36.60 35.78 -19.27
C ARG A 4 36.88 34.61 -18.35
N SER A 5 37.90 34.80 -17.51
CA SER A 5 38.19 33.97 -16.34
C SER A 5 37.10 34.17 -15.30
N PHE A 6 36.50 33.07 -14.81
CA PHE A 6 35.70 33.05 -13.59
C PHE A 6 36.58 32.58 -12.43
N ALA A 7 36.75 33.44 -11.46
CA ALA A 7 37.44 33.16 -10.21
C ALA A 7 36.49 32.43 -9.25
N LEU A 8 36.98 31.30 -8.70
CA LEU A 8 36.34 30.50 -7.69
C LEU A 8 36.63 31.10 -6.31
N PHE A 9 35.64 31.62 -5.59
CA PHE A 9 35.77 32.03 -4.20
C PHE A 9 35.41 30.84 -3.29
N LEU A 10 36.41 30.29 -2.61
CA LEU A 10 36.25 29.36 -1.49
C LEU A 10 36.05 30.21 -0.22
N LEU A 11 34.86 30.13 0.37
CA LEU A 11 34.58 30.61 1.72
C LEU A 11 34.69 29.43 2.70
N ALA A 12 35.77 29.40 3.45
CA ALA A 12 35.93 28.51 4.61
C ALA A 12 35.21 29.15 5.80
N ALA A 13 34.09 28.53 6.23
CA ALA A 13 33.43 28.85 7.49
C ALA A 13 33.88 27.84 8.56
N GLY A 14 34.65 28.31 9.56
CA GLY A 14 35.07 27.55 10.70
C GLY A 14 33.91 27.31 11.64
N CYS A 15 33.64 26.04 11.94
CA CYS A 15 32.72 25.62 13.04
C CYS A 15 33.50 25.49 14.32
N THR A 16 33.22 26.34 15.30
CA THR A 16 33.62 26.21 16.69
C THR A 16 32.77 25.10 17.34
N ARG A 17 33.43 24.09 17.88
CA ARG A 17 32.85 23.03 18.72
C ARG A 17 32.36 23.65 20.03
N THR A 18 31.06 23.59 20.30
CA THR A 18 30.49 23.72 21.65
C THR A 18 30.15 22.33 22.19
N GLY A 19 30.59 22.06 23.44
CA GLY A 19 30.58 20.74 24.05
C GLY A 19 29.17 20.15 24.25
N ALA A 20 29.10 18.84 24.12
CA ALA A 20 27.95 18.04 24.49
C ALA A 20 27.86 17.87 26.02
N PRO A 21 26.65 17.84 26.60
CA PRO A 21 26.49 17.52 28.04
C PRO A 21 26.72 16.01 28.27
N GLU A 22 27.48 15.75 29.31
CA GLU A 22 27.80 14.42 29.84
C GLU A 22 26.55 13.78 30.46
N VAL A 23 26.13 12.63 29.91
CA VAL A 23 25.01 11.83 30.45
C VAL A 23 25.56 10.87 31.50
N ALA A 24 25.10 11.00 32.75
CA ALA A 24 25.42 10.14 33.85
C ALA A 24 24.87 8.71 33.65
N PRO A 25 25.58 7.64 34.08
CA PRO A 25 25.14 6.27 33.97
C PRO A 25 24.03 5.93 34.97
N LEU A 26 22.97 5.25 34.50
CA LEU A 26 21.91 4.68 35.33
C LEU A 26 22.42 3.40 36.06
N PRO A 27 21.97 3.14 37.28
CA PRO A 27 22.41 1.99 38.04
C PRO A 27 21.74 0.68 37.56
N SER A 28 22.58 -0.33 37.36
CA SER A 28 22.18 -1.73 37.12
C SER A 28 21.61 -2.35 38.40
N GLY A 29 20.30 -2.56 38.42
CA GLY A 29 19.59 -3.31 39.44
C GLY A 29 19.07 -4.64 38.91
N SER A 30 19.78 -5.73 39.15
CA SER A 30 19.32 -7.10 38.95
C SER A 30 18.39 -7.50 40.09
N ALA A 31 17.13 -7.83 39.78
CA ALA A 31 16.27 -8.60 40.68
C ALA A 31 15.56 -9.69 39.87
N SER A 32 16.10 -10.89 39.97
CA SER A 32 15.51 -12.15 39.51
C SER A 32 14.38 -12.52 40.48
N ALA A 33 13.13 -12.52 40.03
CA ALA A 33 12.00 -13.12 40.76
C ALA A 33 11.56 -14.36 40.01
N ALA A 34 11.77 -15.52 40.60
CA ALA A 34 11.30 -16.82 40.14
C ALA A 34 9.79 -16.94 40.34
N LEU A 35 9.06 -17.35 39.28
CA LEU A 35 7.68 -17.77 39.34
C LEU A 35 7.58 -19.29 39.57
N PRO A 36 6.59 -19.76 40.32
CA PRO A 36 6.46 -21.19 40.68
C PRO A 36 5.84 -22.01 39.51
N ALA A 37 6.36 -23.21 39.38
CA ALA A 37 5.89 -24.24 38.46
C ALA A 37 4.48 -24.76 38.85
N THR A 38 3.52 -24.73 37.91
CA THR A 38 2.26 -25.44 38.01
C THR A 38 2.31 -26.74 37.22
N THR A 39 2.02 -27.83 37.91
CA THR A 39 1.90 -29.22 37.43
C THR A 39 0.70 -29.37 36.45
N PRO A 40 0.78 -30.26 35.43
CA PRO A 40 -0.34 -30.55 34.55
C PRO A 40 -1.29 -31.55 35.14
N SER A 41 -2.58 -31.22 35.14
CA SER A 41 -3.71 -32.12 35.45
C SER A 41 -4.08 -32.90 34.20
N THR A 42 -4.01 -34.21 34.29
CA THR A 42 -4.56 -35.18 33.34
C THR A 42 -6.09 -35.24 33.46
N GLY A 43 -6.82 -34.85 32.43
CA GLY A 43 -8.25 -34.99 32.29
C GLY A 43 -8.61 -35.79 31.03
N ALA A 44 -9.48 -36.79 31.22
CA ALA A 44 -9.83 -37.90 30.34
C ALA A 44 -10.47 -37.48 29.01
N ARG A 45 -10.16 -38.31 27.98
CA ARG A 45 -10.85 -38.38 26.69
C ARG A 45 -12.28 -38.87 26.86
N GLU A 46 -13.22 -38.20 26.19
CA GLU A 46 -14.50 -38.81 25.75
C GLU A 46 -14.55 -38.81 24.22
N ASP A 47 -14.71 -40.01 23.68
CA ASP A 47 -14.89 -40.28 22.26
C ASP A 47 -16.31 -39.88 21.82
N ALA A 48 -16.43 -39.02 20.83
CA ALA A 48 -17.68 -38.83 20.08
C ALA A 48 -17.43 -39.09 18.59
N SER A 49 -17.99 -40.17 18.11
CA SER A 49 -18.00 -40.62 16.72
C SER A 49 -18.87 -39.71 15.85
N PRO A 50 -18.47 -39.36 14.63
CA PRO A 50 -19.33 -38.61 13.71
C PRO A 50 -20.19 -39.55 12.88
N ALA A 51 -21.49 -39.25 12.88
CA ALA A 51 -22.48 -39.91 12.03
C ALA A 51 -22.29 -39.49 10.57
N ALA A 52 -22.22 -40.50 9.70
CA ALA A 52 -22.18 -40.33 8.24
C ALA A 52 -23.53 -39.83 7.70
N LEU A 53 -23.50 -38.69 6.99
CA LEU A 53 -24.59 -38.26 6.13
C LEU A 53 -24.26 -38.60 4.68
N ALA A 54 -25.11 -39.40 4.07
CA ALA A 54 -25.00 -39.86 2.70
C ALA A 54 -25.16 -38.72 1.70
N ALA A 55 -24.23 -38.62 0.76
CA ALA A 55 -24.31 -37.74 -0.38
C ALA A 55 -25.18 -38.38 -1.47
N THR A 56 -26.28 -37.72 -1.84
CA THR A 56 -26.98 -37.97 -3.11
C THR A 56 -26.35 -37.09 -4.19
N SER A 57 -25.77 -37.74 -5.18
CA SER A 57 -25.29 -37.14 -6.40
C SER A 57 -26.42 -36.88 -7.35
N ASP A 58 -26.79 -35.61 -7.60
CA ASP A 58 -27.56 -35.22 -8.77
C ASP A 58 -26.64 -34.41 -9.72
N SER A 59 -26.47 -35.00 -10.90
CA SER A 59 -25.79 -34.44 -12.03
C SER A 59 -26.67 -33.39 -12.71
N ALA A 60 -26.30 -32.09 -12.60
CA ALA A 60 -26.86 -31.05 -13.42
C ALA A 60 -25.78 -30.50 -14.36
N GLY A 61 -26.14 -30.39 -15.65
CA GLY A 61 -25.25 -29.99 -16.74
C GLY A 61 -24.85 -28.51 -16.74
N PRO A 62 -23.94 -28.12 -17.68
CA PRO A 62 -23.31 -26.81 -17.70
C PRO A 62 -24.17 -25.81 -18.51
N ASP A 63 -25.14 -25.18 -17.88
CA ASP A 63 -25.83 -23.99 -18.44
C ASP A 63 -26.41 -23.15 -17.29
N ALA A 64 -25.54 -22.47 -16.57
CA ALA A 64 -25.95 -21.41 -15.66
C ALA A 64 -24.92 -20.29 -15.70
N ALA A 65 -25.22 -19.17 -16.36
CA ALA A 65 -25.14 -17.90 -15.73
C ALA A 65 -24.90 -16.70 -16.65
N PRO A 66 -25.94 -15.98 -17.03
CA PRO A 66 -25.80 -14.52 -17.03
C PRO A 66 -26.46 -13.86 -15.80
N ASN A 67 -27.24 -14.58 -15.01
CA ASN A 67 -28.02 -13.95 -13.92
C ASN A 67 -27.29 -13.76 -12.59
N GLU A 68 -26.26 -14.56 -12.29
CA GLU A 68 -25.49 -14.35 -11.04
C GLU A 68 -24.56 -13.13 -11.10
N ARG A 69 -23.99 -12.82 -12.25
CA ARG A 69 -23.22 -11.57 -12.43
C ARG A 69 -24.08 -10.32 -12.25
N ALA A 70 -25.26 -10.30 -12.82
CA ALA A 70 -26.20 -9.18 -12.68
C ALA A 70 -26.72 -9.05 -11.23
N ALA A 71 -26.85 -10.14 -10.47
CA ALA A 71 -27.24 -10.11 -9.06
C ALA A 71 -26.12 -9.58 -8.15
N VAL A 72 -24.85 -9.87 -8.46
CA VAL A 72 -23.68 -9.30 -7.72
C VAL A 72 -23.51 -7.81 -8.06
N GLU A 73 -23.70 -7.41 -9.32
CA GLU A 73 -23.69 -6.00 -9.71
C GLU A 73 -24.83 -5.19 -9.07
N SER A 74 -26.03 -5.76 -8.99
CA SER A 74 -27.19 -5.14 -8.31
C SER A 74 -27.03 -5.10 -6.78
N ALA A 75 -26.30 -6.05 -6.18
CA ALA A 75 -26.03 -6.06 -4.74
C ALA A 75 -24.98 -5.01 -4.34
N ILE A 76 -24.08 -4.63 -5.24
CA ILE A 76 -23.07 -3.57 -5.01
C ILE A 76 -23.74 -2.17 -5.04
N ASP A 77 -24.77 -1.98 -5.86
CA ASP A 77 -25.48 -0.70 -5.99
C ASP A 77 -26.67 -0.54 -5.04
N ALA A 78 -27.20 -1.64 -4.50
CA ALA A 78 -28.42 -1.66 -3.67
C ALA A 78 -28.15 -1.83 -2.17
N SER A 79 -26.91 -1.89 -1.70
CA SER A 79 -26.64 -1.86 -0.28
C SER A 79 -26.96 -0.45 0.22
N GLY A 80 -28.06 -0.25 0.93
CA GLY A 80 -28.30 0.90 1.79
C GLY A 80 -27.24 0.92 2.90
N VAL A 81 -26.00 1.26 2.51
CA VAL A 81 -24.86 1.35 3.42
C VAL A 81 -25.03 2.66 4.16
N ASP A 82 -25.32 2.58 5.46
CA ASP A 82 -25.42 3.72 6.36
C ASP A 82 -24.05 4.41 6.53
N GLY A 83 -23.61 5.20 5.56
CA GLY A 83 -22.35 5.92 5.62
C GLY A 83 -22.36 7.12 4.71
N VAL A 84 -21.64 8.19 5.12
CA VAL A 84 -21.50 9.40 4.30
C VAL A 84 -20.63 9.10 3.09
N ASP A 85 -21.07 9.52 1.91
CA ASP A 85 -20.30 9.46 0.68
C ASP A 85 -19.69 10.83 0.37
N PHE A 86 -18.37 10.92 0.40
CA PHE A 86 -17.57 12.11 0.14
C PHE A 86 -17.15 12.24 -1.32
N ILE A 87 -17.89 11.62 -2.24
CA ILE A 87 -17.54 11.64 -3.67
C ILE A 87 -17.52 13.05 -4.25
N GLY A 88 -18.32 13.98 -3.70
CA GLY A 88 -18.31 15.39 -4.11
C GLY A 88 -16.92 15.99 -3.90
N ASP A 89 -16.41 15.93 -2.67
CA ASP A 89 -15.08 16.43 -2.30
C ASP A 89 -13.96 15.69 -3.06
N ALA A 90 -14.07 14.36 -3.17
CA ALA A 90 -13.10 13.56 -3.92
C ALA A 90 -13.02 13.94 -5.39
N ARG A 91 -14.14 14.29 -6.04
CA ARG A 91 -14.16 14.77 -7.42
C ARG A 91 -13.52 16.15 -7.58
N ILE A 92 -13.66 17.02 -6.60
CA ILE A 92 -12.92 18.29 -6.60
C ILE A 92 -11.42 18.01 -6.58
N ILE A 93 -10.93 17.19 -5.65
CA ILE A 93 -9.49 16.82 -5.58
C ILE A 93 -9.05 16.11 -6.87
N PHE A 94 -9.89 15.22 -7.43
CA PHE A 94 -9.60 14.52 -8.68
C PHE A 94 -9.42 15.50 -9.84
N SER A 95 -10.29 16.52 -9.96
CA SER A 95 -10.23 17.48 -11.06
C SER A 95 -9.09 18.48 -10.92
N ILE A 96 -8.92 19.09 -9.74
CA ILE A 96 -7.97 20.20 -9.55
C ILE A 96 -6.62 19.76 -9.00
N GLY A 97 -6.56 18.68 -8.22
CA GLY A 97 -5.33 18.17 -7.60
C GLY A 97 -4.65 17.08 -8.43
N ALA A 98 -5.42 16.08 -8.84
CA ALA A 98 -4.94 14.97 -9.68
C ALA A 98 -5.07 15.25 -11.19
N CYS A 99 -5.74 16.33 -11.59
CA CYS A 99 -5.92 16.72 -13.00
C CYS A 99 -6.68 15.70 -13.85
N GLY A 100 -7.66 15.03 -13.25
CA GLY A 100 -8.61 14.15 -13.96
C GLY A 100 -9.65 14.95 -14.74
N ALA A 101 -10.14 14.41 -15.85
CA ALA A 101 -11.15 15.06 -16.67
C ALA A 101 -12.58 14.86 -16.13
N PRO A 102 -13.51 15.79 -16.41
CA PRO A 102 -13.30 17.12 -16.96
C PRO A 102 -12.93 18.12 -15.88
N ALA A 103 -12.00 18.98 -16.18
CA ALA A 103 -11.58 20.05 -15.29
C ALA A 103 -12.52 21.26 -15.35
N ASP A 104 -13.80 21.09 -15.03
CA ASP A 104 -14.60 22.23 -14.60
C ASP A 104 -14.07 22.63 -13.21
N VAL A 105 -13.24 23.67 -13.23
CA VAL A 105 -12.69 24.23 -11.98
C VAL A 105 -13.87 24.73 -11.14
N PRO A 106 -14.10 24.18 -9.93
CA PRO A 106 -15.25 24.62 -9.13
C PRO A 106 -15.18 26.11 -8.82
N PRO A 107 -16.32 26.77 -8.60
CA PRO A 107 -16.34 28.16 -8.18
C PRO A 107 -15.49 28.37 -6.91
N GLY A 108 -14.68 29.42 -6.89
CA GLY A 108 -13.80 29.75 -5.75
C GLY A 108 -12.33 29.34 -5.93
N PHE A 109 -12.01 28.51 -6.94
CA PHE A 109 -10.62 28.18 -7.27
C PHE A 109 -10.12 29.03 -8.44
N ASP A 110 -8.83 29.40 -8.40
CA ASP A 110 -8.20 30.13 -9.50
C ASP A 110 -7.90 29.20 -10.69
N ALA A 111 -8.65 29.37 -11.76
CA ALA A 111 -8.55 28.53 -12.96
C ALA A 111 -7.16 28.58 -13.62
N ALA A 112 -6.45 29.73 -13.55
CA ALA A 112 -5.10 29.84 -14.10
C ALA A 112 -4.09 29.03 -13.28
N THR A 113 -4.19 29.05 -11.96
CA THR A 113 -3.36 28.23 -11.07
C THR A 113 -3.60 26.73 -11.30
N VAL A 114 -4.86 26.31 -11.43
CA VAL A 114 -5.21 24.90 -11.74
C VAL A 114 -4.67 24.50 -13.10
N ALA A 115 -4.90 25.32 -14.14
CA ALA A 115 -4.41 25.01 -15.48
C ALA A 115 -2.89 24.81 -15.53
N LYS A 116 -2.12 25.72 -14.91
CA LYS A 116 -0.67 25.60 -14.82
C LYS A 116 -0.24 24.34 -14.06
N HIS A 117 -0.87 24.05 -12.92
CA HIS A 117 -0.59 22.84 -12.14
C HIS A 117 -0.83 21.59 -12.98
N CYS A 118 -1.95 21.53 -13.70
CA CYS A 118 -2.33 20.37 -14.50
C CYS A 118 -1.46 20.21 -15.75
N GLU A 119 -0.99 21.28 -16.38
CA GLU A 119 -0.04 21.20 -17.48
C GLU A 119 1.29 20.55 -17.02
N GLU A 120 1.83 20.99 -15.88
CA GLU A 120 3.07 20.45 -15.33
C GLU A 120 2.90 18.98 -14.88
N LEU A 121 1.80 18.65 -14.21
CA LEU A 121 1.54 17.30 -13.74
C LEU A 121 1.23 16.30 -14.88
N GLN A 122 0.54 16.74 -15.92
CA GLN A 122 0.27 15.92 -17.11
C GLN A 122 1.57 15.50 -17.80
N HIS A 123 2.55 16.41 -17.87
CA HIS A 123 3.87 16.08 -18.42
C HIS A 123 4.55 14.95 -17.60
N ALA A 124 4.48 15.01 -16.27
CA ALA A 124 5.01 13.97 -15.41
C ALA A 124 4.27 12.61 -15.59
N TYR A 125 2.95 12.64 -15.77
CA TYR A 125 2.18 11.42 -16.07
C TYR A 125 2.56 10.79 -17.40
N GLU A 126 2.71 11.59 -18.45
CA GLU A 126 3.12 11.10 -19.77
C GLU A 126 4.53 10.51 -19.73
N GLU A 127 5.46 11.15 -19.02
CA GLU A 127 6.80 10.62 -18.84
C GLU A 127 6.77 9.29 -18.08
N TYR A 128 6.00 9.18 -17.00
CA TYR A 128 5.81 7.93 -16.25
C TYR A 128 5.20 6.83 -17.12
N LYS A 129 4.14 7.13 -17.86
CA LYS A 129 3.53 6.17 -18.81
C LYS A 129 4.53 5.66 -19.81
N ARG A 130 5.34 6.56 -20.37
CA ARG A 130 6.33 6.25 -21.40
C ARG A 130 7.52 5.47 -20.86
N THR A 131 8.04 5.81 -19.68
CA THR A 131 9.30 5.26 -19.17
C THR A 131 9.12 4.08 -18.23
N TRP A 132 8.03 4.04 -17.49
CA TRP A 132 7.79 3.00 -16.51
C TRP A 132 6.61 2.10 -16.91
N LEU A 133 5.42 2.64 -17.08
CA LEU A 133 4.20 1.85 -17.24
C LEU A 133 4.23 0.99 -18.51
N SER A 134 4.66 1.56 -19.65
CA SER A 134 4.75 0.85 -20.94
C SER A 134 5.74 -0.33 -20.93
N VAL A 135 6.66 -0.35 -19.97
CA VAL A 135 7.65 -1.43 -19.80
C VAL A 135 7.23 -2.39 -18.70
N ALA A 136 6.76 -1.85 -17.57
CA ALA A 136 6.41 -2.63 -16.39
C ALA A 136 5.13 -3.47 -16.59
N GLU A 137 4.08 -2.91 -17.20
CA GLU A 137 2.81 -3.65 -17.40
C GLU A 137 2.97 -4.95 -18.20
N PRO A 138 3.56 -4.95 -19.41
CA PRO A 138 3.72 -6.19 -20.17
C PRO A 138 4.67 -7.17 -19.47
N PHE A 139 5.69 -6.68 -18.76
CA PHE A 139 6.60 -7.51 -18.00
C PHE A 139 5.87 -8.19 -16.83
N LEU A 140 5.16 -7.44 -16.01
CA LEU A 140 4.37 -7.97 -14.89
C LEU A 140 3.24 -8.91 -15.39
N ALA A 141 2.62 -8.60 -16.53
CA ALA A 141 1.61 -9.44 -17.14
C ALA A 141 2.17 -10.82 -17.53
N ALA A 142 3.43 -10.89 -17.99
CA ALA A 142 4.08 -12.16 -18.32
C ALA A 142 4.43 -13.02 -17.10
N LEU A 143 4.57 -12.38 -15.92
CA LEU A 143 4.90 -13.06 -14.66
C LEU A 143 3.67 -13.55 -13.89
N ARG A 144 2.51 -12.91 -14.11
CA ARG A 144 1.29 -13.21 -13.36
C ARG A 144 0.67 -14.54 -13.75
N PRO A 145 0.33 -15.42 -12.79
CA PRO A 145 -0.59 -16.53 -13.03
C PRO A 145 -1.95 -16.03 -13.53
N LYS A 146 -2.62 -16.86 -14.35
CA LYS A 146 -3.93 -16.50 -14.92
C LYS A 146 -5.08 -16.55 -13.91
N ASP A 147 -4.91 -17.30 -12.86
CA ASP A 147 -5.88 -17.65 -11.83
C ASP A 147 -5.59 -16.99 -10.47
N LEU A 148 -5.02 -15.79 -10.51
CA LEU A 148 -4.79 -15.04 -9.28
C LEU A 148 -6.10 -14.72 -8.54
N PRO A 149 -6.09 -14.76 -7.19
CA PRO A 149 -7.19 -14.24 -6.40
C PRO A 149 -7.55 -12.80 -6.80
N PRO A 150 -8.86 -12.45 -6.86
CA PRO A 150 -9.30 -11.13 -7.28
C PRO A 150 -9.06 -10.02 -6.25
N ILE A 151 -8.55 -10.38 -5.08
CA ILE A 151 -8.19 -9.45 -4.00
C ILE A 151 -6.67 -9.37 -3.92
N ALA A 152 -6.13 -8.14 -3.92
CA ALA A 152 -4.72 -7.88 -3.72
C ALA A 152 -4.49 -7.14 -2.40
N VAL A 153 -3.45 -7.52 -1.65
CA VAL A 153 -3.05 -6.86 -0.40
C VAL A 153 -1.63 -6.31 -0.55
N TYR A 154 -1.46 -5.04 -0.21
CA TYR A 154 -0.20 -4.32 -0.30
C TYR A 154 0.18 -3.74 1.08
N PRO A 155 0.77 -4.53 1.98
CA PRO A 155 1.29 -4.01 3.25
C PRO A 155 2.42 -3.02 2.99
N PHE A 156 2.46 -1.95 3.78
CA PHE A 156 3.38 -0.82 3.64
C PHE A 156 3.21 -0.04 2.32
N GLY A 157 2.05 -0.19 1.65
CA GLY A 157 1.82 0.32 0.30
C GLY A 157 1.44 1.80 0.23
N GLY A 158 0.92 2.37 1.33
CA GLY A 158 0.49 3.77 1.37
C GLY A 158 -0.32 4.18 0.15
N GLY A 159 -0.03 5.36 -0.38
CA GLY A 159 -0.67 5.91 -1.58
C GLY A 159 -0.21 5.31 -2.92
N ASP A 160 0.58 4.22 -2.94
CA ASP A 160 1.10 3.64 -4.19
C ASP A 160 0.09 2.71 -4.92
N LEU A 161 -1.13 3.20 -5.08
CA LEU A 161 -2.13 2.53 -5.91
C LEU A 161 -1.67 2.39 -7.36
N MET A 162 -0.80 3.27 -7.82
CA MET A 162 -0.29 3.33 -9.19
C MET A 162 0.44 2.04 -9.59
N ALA A 163 1.38 1.58 -8.76
CA ALA A 163 2.08 0.32 -8.99
C ALA A 163 1.17 -0.89 -8.72
N ALA A 164 0.23 -0.78 -7.78
CA ALA A 164 -0.72 -1.85 -7.50
C ALA A 164 -1.66 -2.12 -8.69
N LEU A 165 -2.15 -1.08 -9.37
CA LEU A 165 -2.98 -1.20 -10.57
C LEU A 165 -2.21 -1.82 -11.75
N ALA A 166 -0.95 -1.47 -11.95
CA ALA A 166 -0.09 -2.10 -12.96
C ALA A 166 0.20 -3.57 -12.64
N THR A 167 0.37 -3.89 -11.36
CA THR A 167 0.66 -5.26 -10.91
C THR A 167 -0.58 -6.16 -10.94
N PHE A 168 -1.75 -5.64 -10.56
CA PHE A 168 -3.02 -6.37 -10.43
C PHE A 168 -4.16 -5.66 -11.19
N PRO A 169 -4.09 -5.55 -12.53
CA PRO A 169 -5.10 -4.83 -13.32
C PRO A 169 -6.50 -5.45 -13.21
N ASP A 170 -6.59 -6.75 -12.93
CA ASP A 170 -7.84 -7.50 -12.84
C ASP A 170 -8.36 -7.64 -11.40
N ALA A 171 -7.64 -7.10 -10.40
CA ALA A 171 -8.12 -7.13 -9.03
C ALA A 171 -9.40 -6.32 -8.86
N THR A 172 -10.42 -6.93 -8.25
CA THR A 172 -11.67 -6.25 -7.90
C THR A 172 -11.55 -5.44 -6.63
N GLU A 173 -10.60 -5.84 -5.76
CA GLU A 173 -10.26 -5.13 -4.53
C GLU A 173 -8.74 -5.06 -4.36
N ILE A 174 -8.24 -3.86 -4.02
CA ILE A 174 -6.87 -3.63 -3.59
C ILE A 174 -6.92 -3.05 -2.18
N THR A 175 -6.21 -3.68 -1.23
CA THR A 175 -6.06 -3.17 0.14
C THR A 175 -4.63 -2.71 0.35
N THR A 176 -4.42 -1.41 0.55
CA THR A 176 -3.14 -0.84 0.97
C THR A 176 -3.14 -0.60 2.47
N ILE A 177 -1.99 -0.80 3.12
CA ILE A 177 -1.83 -0.57 4.57
C ILE A 177 -0.58 0.26 4.77
N SER A 178 -0.68 1.33 5.57
CA SER A 178 0.46 2.16 5.97
C SER A 178 0.25 2.82 7.33
N LEU A 179 1.18 3.65 7.76
CA LEU A 179 1.03 4.46 8.97
C LEU A 179 0.24 5.75 8.71
N GLU A 180 0.23 6.21 7.46
CA GLU A 180 -0.40 7.45 7.06
C GLU A 180 -1.92 7.29 7.05
N PRO A 181 -2.68 8.22 7.66
CA PRO A 181 -4.13 8.24 7.54
C PRO A 181 -4.56 8.63 6.13
N ALA A 182 -5.71 8.14 5.69
CA ALA A 182 -6.33 8.57 4.42
C ALA A 182 -6.51 10.10 4.38
N GLY A 183 -6.91 10.69 5.50
CA GLY A 183 -7.08 12.13 5.68
C GLY A 183 -8.47 12.64 5.28
N ASP A 184 -8.86 13.77 5.84
CA ASP A 184 -10.18 14.39 5.64
C ASP A 184 -10.20 15.23 4.37
N VAL A 185 -11.08 14.91 3.42
CA VAL A 185 -11.20 15.61 2.14
C VAL A 185 -12.02 16.91 2.19
N ARG A 186 -12.81 17.12 3.24
CA ARG A 186 -13.76 18.27 3.36
C ARG A 186 -13.10 19.66 3.39
N PRO A 187 -11.89 19.85 3.98
CA PRO A 187 -11.26 21.17 4.03
C PRO A 187 -10.97 21.80 2.68
N VAL A 188 -10.97 21.02 1.59
CA VAL A 188 -10.59 21.50 0.25
C VAL A 188 -11.49 22.64 -0.24
N GLU A 189 -12.78 22.58 0.02
CA GLU A 189 -13.71 23.65 -0.37
C GLU A 189 -13.46 25.00 0.35
N GLY A 190 -12.85 24.96 1.53
CA GLY A 190 -12.56 26.15 2.35
C GLY A 190 -11.17 26.74 2.15
N LEU A 191 -10.35 26.19 1.26
CA LEU A 191 -8.98 26.64 1.03
C LEU A 191 -8.93 28.06 0.44
N ARG A 192 -8.14 28.94 1.09
CA ARG A 192 -7.87 30.28 0.55
C ARG A 192 -6.97 30.20 -0.70
N PRO A 193 -7.15 31.09 -1.70
CA PRO A 193 -6.43 31.00 -2.98
C PRO A 193 -4.90 30.91 -2.84
N GLU A 194 -4.28 31.68 -1.96
CA GLU A 194 -2.83 31.68 -1.75
C GLU A 194 -2.37 30.35 -1.15
N ARG A 195 -3.16 29.79 -0.22
CA ARG A 195 -2.89 28.51 0.39
C ARG A 195 -3.04 27.38 -0.63
N PHE A 196 -4.11 27.42 -1.43
CA PHE A 196 -4.40 26.45 -2.46
C PHE A 196 -3.24 26.30 -3.47
N ALA A 197 -2.68 27.41 -3.97
CA ALA A 197 -1.53 27.36 -4.89
C ALA A 197 -0.29 26.69 -4.25
N GLN A 198 -0.04 26.94 -2.96
CA GLN A 198 1.06 26.30 -2.22
C GLN A 198 0.82 24.79 -2.04
N GLU A 199 -0.41 24.39 -1.73
CA GLU A 199 -0.82 22.99 -1.58
C GLU A 199 -0.62 22.21 -2.89
N LEU A 200 -1.11 22.74 -4.00
CA LEU A 200 -0.94 22.11 -5.31
C LEU A 200 0.55 21.98 -5.69
N ALA A 201 1.36 22.98 -5.43
CA ALA A 201 2.81 22.92 -5.71
C ALA A 201 3.51 21.85 -4.84
N ALA A 202 3.17 21.75 -3.56
CA ALA A 202 3.71 20.75 -2.66
C ALA A 202 3.33 19.32 -3.12
N HIS A 203 2.06 19.10 -3.39
CA HIS A 203 1.57 17.79 -3.85
C HIS A 203 2.15 17.39 -5.20
N ARG A 204 2.29 18.34 -6.14
CA ARG A 204 2.94 18.05 -7.42
C ARG A 204 4.37 17.57 -7.20
N ALA A 205 5.16 18.27 -6.37
CA ALA A 205 6.53 17.85 -6.09
C ALA A 205 6.62 16.46 -5.44
N HIS A 206 5.61 16.04 -4.67
CA HIS A 206 5.53 14.68 -4.11
C HIS A 206 5.14 13.64 -5.16
N LEU A 207 4.16 13.94 -6.02
CA LEU A 207 3.75 13.08 -7.11
C LEU A 207 4.89 12.89 -8.13
N GLU A 208 5.57 13.96 -8.52
CA GLU A 208 6.72 13.89 -9.42
C GLU A 208 7.83 12.98 -8.86
N ARG A 209 8.12 13.08 -7.56
CA ARG A 209 9.08 12.16 -6.90
C ARG A 209 8.62 10.72 -6.89
N LEU A 210 7.34 10.45 -6.63
CA LEU A 210 6.77 9.10 -6.69
C LEU A 210 6.88 8.52 -8.11
N LEU A 211 6.52 9.32 -9.12
CA LEU A 211 6.56 8.93 -10.52
C LEU A 211 7.99 8.68 -11.03
N GLU A 212 8.95 9.55 -10.65
CA GLU A 212 10.35 9.42 -11.03
C GLU A 212 11.04 8.22 -10.35
N LYS A 213 10.82 8.04 -9.05
CA LYS A 213 11.55 7.06 -8.23
C LYS A 213 10.86 5.73 -8.11
N ALA A 214 9.59 5.64 -8.50
CA ALA A 214 8.72 4.48 -8.28
C ALA A 214 8.62 4.04 -6.81
N HIS A 215 8.90 4.93 -5.86
CA HIS A 215 8.67 4.74 -4.42
C HIS A 215 8.57 6.09 -3.69
N SER A 216 7.85 6.10 -2.56
CA SER A 216 7.79 7.20 -1.61
C SER A 216 8.38 6.75 -0.26
N ARG A 217 8.71 7.72 0.61
CA ARG A 217 9.18 7.48 1.97
C ARG A 217 8.21 8.11 2.95
N THR A 218 7.72 7.34 3.90
CA THR A 218 6.86 7.78 5.00
C THR A 218 7.40 9.02 5.72
N ASP A 219 8.70 9.02 6.06
CA ASP A 219 9.36 10.16 6.71
C ASP A 219 9.21 11.49 5.95
N ASN A 220 9.15 11.43 4.63
CA ASN A 220 8.98 12.61 3.80
C ASN A 220 7.51 13.03 3.72
N LEU A 221 6.60 12.06 3.66
CA LEU A 221 5.15 12.32 3.61
C LEU A 221 4.68 12.97 4.91
N GLU A 222 5.09 12.46 6.08
CA GLU A 222 4.68 13.01 7.38
C GLU A 222 5.29 14.38 7.69
N LYS A 223 6.57 14.60 7.34
CA LYS A 223 7.27 15.87 7.63
C LYS A 223 6.93 16.98 6.66
N GLU A 224 6.64 16.64 5.42
CA GLU A 224 6.38 17.59 4.34
C GLU A 224 4.89 17.87 4.13
N SER A 225 4.00 16.94 4.51
CA SER A 225 2.55 17.07 4.32
C SER A 225 1.85 17.81 5.47
N LYS A 226 2.24 19.05 5.73
CA LYS A 226 1.37 20.00 6.47
C LYS A 226 0.30 20.58 5.52
N THR A 227 -0.23 19.75 4.66
CA THR A 227 -1.19 20.11 3.64
C THR A 227 -2.62 19.87 4.14
N GLU A 228 -3.56 20.67 3.70
CA GLU A 228 -5.00 20.50 4.00
C GLU A 228 -5.65 19.54 3.01
N ILE A 229 -5.04 19.35 1.81
CA ILE A 229 -5.43 18.29 0.87
C ILE A 229 -4.76 16.98 1.33
N PRO A 230 -5.50 15.91 1.59
CA PRO A 230 -4.92 14.65 2.06
C PRO A 230 -4.11 13.96 0.95
N GLY A 231 -2.82 13.72 1.23
CA GLY A 231 -1.86 13.16 0.28
C GLY A 231 -2.25 11.76 -0.18
N GLU A 232 -2.66 10.87 0.73
CA GLU A 232 -3.03 9.49 0.42
C GLU A 232 -4.18 9.42 -0.59
N ILE A 233 -5.25 10.21 -0.37
CA ILE A 233 -6.39 10.28 -1.30
C ILE A 233 -5.95 10.90 -2.65
N LEU A 234 -5.15 11.97 -2.62
CA LEU A 234 -4.66 12.59 -3.85
C LEU A 234 -3.80 11.62 -4.69
N PHE A 235 -2.91 10.85 -4.06
CA PHE A 235 -2.08 9.86 -4.75
C PHE A 235 -2.93 8.73 -5.35
N ALA A 236 -3.94 8.27 -4.61
CA ALA A 236 -4.90 7.30 -5.14
C ALA A 236 -5.66 7.86 -6.35
N LEU A 237 -6.14 9.11 -6.27
CA LEU A 237 -6.84 9.77 -7.39
C LEU A 237 -5.91 10.03 -8.59
N ALA A 238 -4.63 10.37 -8.36
CA ALA A 238 -3.63 10.49 -9.41
C ALA A 238 -3.37 9.15 -10.13
N ALA A 239 -3.36 8.05 -9.36
CA ALA A 239 -3.27 6.71 -9.96
C ALA A 239 -4.45 6.42 -10.88
N LEU A 240 -5.67 6.82 -10.51
CA LEU A 240 -6.84 6.68 -11.39
C LEU A 240 -6.65 7.45 -12.70
N VAL A 241 -6.14 8.69 -12.65
CA VAL A 241 -5.85 9.48 -13.86
C VAL A 241 -4.86 8.78 -14.78
N VAL A 242 -3.77 8.25 -14.21
CA VAL A 242 -2.73 7.55 -14.98
C VAL A 242 -3.27 6.31 -15.67
N HIS A 243 -4.15 5.55 -15.00
CA HIS A 243 -4.74 4.31 -15.53
C HIS A 243 -6.05 4.52 -16.31
N GLY A 244 -6.54 5.76 -16.44
CA GLY A 244 -7.75 6.07 -17.17
C GLY A 244 -9.04 5.66 -16.44
N ASP A 245 -9.00 5.66 -15.13
CA ASP A 245 -10.12 5.37 -14.24
C ASP A 245 -10.73 6.67 -13.68
N VAL A 246 -11.96 6.57 -13.15
CA VAL A 246 -12.67 7.69 -12.50
C VAL A 246 -13.25 7.26 -11.16
N PRO A 247 -13.27 8.15 -10.14
CA PRO A 247 -13.85 7.84 -8.83
C PRO A 247 -15.37 7.86 -8.90
N ILE A 248 -16.04 6.91 -8.22
CA ILE A 248 -17.49 6.80 -8.15
C ILE A 248 -18.05 6.90 -6.72
N SER A 249 -17.24 6.62 -5.69
CA SER A 249 -17.63 6.75 -4.28
C SER A 249 -16.36 6.89 -3.43
N LEU A 250 -16.41 7.71 -2.40
CA LEU A 250 -15.39 7.78 -1.35
C LEU A 250 -16.06 7.73 0.01
N ARG A 251 -15.78 6.71 0.82
CA ARG A 251 -16.32 6.55 2.17
C ARG A 251 -15.21 6.27 3.15
N TYR A 252 -15.35 6.78 4.38
CA TYR A 252 -14.44 6.43 5.47
C TYR A 252 -15.05 5.32 6.32
N PHE A 253 -14.19 4.51 6.94
CA PHE A 253 -14.64 3.37 7.72
C PHE A 253 -13.75 3.05 8.93
N ARG A 254 -14.29 2.28 9.85
CA ARG A 254 -13.58 1.68 10.97
C ARG A 254 -13.68 0.16 10.86
N ILE A 255 -12.63 -0.55 11.28
CA ILE A 255 -12.66 -2.01 11.42
C ILE A 255 -13.16 -2.33 12.83
N ARG A 256 -14.22 -3.13 12.93
CA ARG A 256 -14.75 -3.61 14.20
C ARG A 256 -13.87 -4.73 14.78
N PRO A 257 -14.01 -5.04 16.07
CA PRO A 257 -13.24 -6.15 16.69
C PRO A 257 -13.42 -7.51 16.00
N ASP A 258 -14.55 -7.75 15.35
CA ASP A 258 -14.86 -8.94 14.56
C ASP A 258 -14.30 -8.90 13.11
N GLY A 259 -13.55 -7.86 12.77
CA GLY A 259 -12.96 -7.66 11.44
C GLY A 259 -13.92 -7.06 10.40
N THR A 260 -15.20 -6.86 10.72
CA THR A 260 -16.16 -6.24 9.80
C THR A 260 -15.93 -4.73 9.67
N ILE A 261 -16.36 -4.16 8.53
CA ILE A 261 -16.29 -2.72 8.28
C ILE A 261 -17.53 -2.02 8.81
N ALA A 262 -17.34 -0.87 9.48
CA ALA A 262 -18.38 0.08 9.82
C ALA A 262 -18.06 1.42 9.16
N TYR A 263 -18.90 1.87 8.24
CA TYR A 263 -18.72 3.17 7.60
C TYR A 263 -19.05 4.31 8.57
N VAL A 264 -18.36 5.44 8.37
CA VAL A 264 -18.55 6.66 9.14
C VAL A 264 -19.86 7.30 8.73
N THR A 265 -20.72 7.56 9.70
CA THR A 265 -22.03 8.23 9.51
C THR A 265 -21.95 9.71 9.79
N GLN A 266 -22.96 10.49 9.38
CA GLN A 266 -23.08 11.89 9.75
C GLN A 266 -23.16 12.06 11.26
N ALA A 267 -23.86 11.16 11.96
CA ALA A 267 -23.94 11.18 13.43
C ALA A 267 -22.57 11.03 14.10
N ASP A 268 -21.70 10.13 13.59
CA ASP A 268 -20.31 10.01 14.08
C ASP A 268 -19.53 11.32 13.92
N ILE A 269 -19.71 12.01 12.79
CA ILE A 269 -19.03 13.29 12.50
C ILE A 269 -19.51 14.39 13.43
N ASP A 270 -20.82 14.50 13.62
CA ASP A 270 -21.44 15.53 14.48
C ASP A 270 -21.07 15.32 15.95
N GLU A 271 -21.06 14.06 16.42
CA GLU A 271 -20.64 13.71 17.78
C GLU A 271 -19.19 14.11 18.06
N GLN A 272 -18.29 13.92 17.10
CA GLN A 272 -16.86 14.21 17.26
C GLN A 272 -16.46 15.64 16.83
N ALA A 273 -17.41 16.50 16.42
CA ALA A 273 -17.13 17.84 15.88
C ALA A 273 -16.30 18.74 16.82
N HIS A 274 -16.42 18.55 18.13
CA HIS A 274 -15.70 19.33 19.14
C HIS A 274 -14.46 18.60 19.71
N HIS A 275 -14.10 17.44 19.17
CA HIS A 275 -12.99 16.60 19.63
C HIS A 275 -11.97 16.36 18.48
N PRO A 276 -11.02 17.30 18.21
CA PRO A 276 -10.17 17.25 17.01
C PRO A 276 -9.41 15.94 16.80
N LYS A 277 -8.95 15.29 17.88
CA LYS A 277 -8.26 13.98 17.76
C LYS A 277 -9.23 12.86 17.37
N ALA A 278 -10.40 12.80 18.00
CA ALA A 278 -11.40 11.78 17.67
C ALA A 278 -11.99 12.02 16.29
N GLN A 279 -12.16 13.28 15.88
CA GLN A 279 -12.58 13.63 14.54
C GLN A 279 -11.57 13.15 13.48
N ARG A 280 -10.26 13.36 13.69
CA ARG A 280 -9.23 12.85 12.77
C ARG A 280 -9.26 11.33 12.63
N ALA A 281 -9.52 10.61 13.72
CA ALA A 281 -9.62 9.16 13.73
C ALA A 281 -10.78 8.62 12.87
N LEU A 282 -11.79 9.43 12.55
CA LEU A 282 -12.87 9.06 11.63
C LEU A 282 -12.37 8.93 10.17
N PHE A 283 -11.30 9.65 9.82
CA PHE A 283 -10.76 9.77 8.46
C PHE A 283 -9.43 9.03 8.28
N GLU A 284 -9.13 8.04 9.13
CA GLU A 284 -7.91 7.24 9.03
C GLU A 284 -7.99 6.23 7.89
N ASN A 285 -9.12 5.52 7.75
CA ASN A 285 -9.29 4.51 6.71
C ASN A 285 -10.31 4.96 5.69
N ALA A 286 -10.02 4.72 4.41
CA ALA A 286 -10.89 5.09 3.30
C ALA A 286 -11.16 3.93 2.33
N GLU A 287 -12.38 3.87 1.81
CA GLU A 287 -12.78 3.05 0.68
C GLU A 287 -13.07 3.97 -0.50
N LEU A 288 -12.26 3.86 -1.54
CA LEU A 288 -12.45 4.53 -2.82
C LEU A 288 -12.93 3.53 -3.84
N ARG A 289 -14.14 3.72 -4.37
CA ARG A 289 -14.66 2.95 -5.50
C ARG A 289 -14.41 3.72 -6.78
N PHE A 290 -14.02 3.01 -7.82
CA PHE A 290 -13.66 3.57 -9.11
C PHE A 290 -13.98 2.63 -10.26
N ARG A 291 -13.98 3.15 -11.47
CA ARG A 291 -14.22 2.37 -12.70
C ARG A 291 -13.47 2.97 -13.87
N SER A 292 -13.33 2.20 -14.95
CA SER A 292 -12.79 2.75 -16.20
C SER A 292 -13.66 3.90 -16.74
N ALA A 293 -13.00 4.97 -17.15
CA ALA A 293 -13.65 6.12 -17.78
C ALA A 293 -14.26 5.76 -19.14
N SER A 294 -13.72 4.75 -19.84
CA SER A 294 -14.24 4.29 -21.13
C SER A 294 -15.58 3.57 -21.06
N GLY A 295 -16.07 3.28 -19.85
CA GLY A 295 -17.37 2.64 -19.64
C GLY A 295 -17.48 1.20 -20.17
N SER A 296 -16.39 0.62 -20.68
CA SER A 296 -16.38 -0.73 -21.23
C SER A 296 -16.42 -1.77 -20.11
N GLY A 297 -17.61 -2.13 -19.65
CA GLY A 297 -17.93 -3.43 -19.05
C GLY A 297 -17.27 -3.79 -17.71
N SER A 298 -16.57 -2.90 -17.02
CA SER A 298 -15.97 -3.25 -15.75
C SER A 298 -16.91 -2.97 -14.58
N SER A 299 -17.26 -4.01 -13.86
CA SER A 299 -17.71 -3.89 -12.46
C SER A 299 -16.80 -2.92 -11.71
N GLY A 300 -17.36 -2.05 -10.86
CA GLY A 300 -16.58 -1.11 -10.07
C GLY A 300 -15.50 -1.84 -9.24
N ARG A 301 -14.32 -1.25 -9.19
CA ARG A 301 -13.18 -1.72 -8.39
C ARG A 301 -13.11 -0.96 -7.07
N VAL A 302 -12.47 -1.55 -6.08
CA VAL A 302 -12.38 -0.99 -4.73
C VAL A 302 -10.92 -0.89 -4.31
N LEU A 303 -10.51 0.32 -3.89
CA LEU A 303 -9.33 0.51 -3.06
C LEU A 303 -9.79 0.65 -1.60
N ARG A 304 -9.18 -0.11 -0.69
CA ARG A 304 -9.24 0.15 0.76
C ARG A 304 -7.87 0.56 1.25
N HIS A 305 -7.77 1.80 1.70
CA HIS A 305 -6.60 2.27 2.42
C HIS A 305 -6.85 2.13 3.92
N ILE A 306 -5.93 1.49 4.63
CA ILE A 306 -6.01 1.24 6.07
C ILE A 306 -4.77 1.81 6.75
N ALA A 307 -4.97 2.78 7.63
CA ALA A 307 -3.92 3.32 8.49
C ALA A 307 -3.73 2.41 9.70
N PHE A 308 -2.63 1.67 9.74
CA PHE A 308 -2.35 0.75 10.84
C PHE A 308 -0.86 0.48 10.99
N ASN A 309 -0.39 0.39 12.23
CA ASN A 309 0.96 -0.05 12.52
C ASN A 309 1.03 -1.59 12.49
N LEU A 310 1.81 -2.13 11.56
CA LEU A 310 1.93 -3.57 11.31
C LEU A 310 2.96 -4.27 12.22
N ASP A 311 3.56 -3.58 13.20
CA ASP A 311 4.43 -4.26 14.16
C ASP A 311 3.63 -5.24 15.04
N ASP A 312 4.32 -6.26 15.50
CA ASP A 312 3.73 -7.37 16.24
C ASP A 312 3.07 -6.95 17.56
N ASP A 313 3.60 -5.92 18.23
CA ASP A 313 3.04 -5.47 19.51
C ASP A 313 1.70 -4.78 19.29
N HIS A 314 1.57 -3.96 18.24
CA HIS A 314 0.31 -3.35 17.86
C HIS A 314 -0.70 -4.38 17.37
N LEU A 315 -0.26 -5.34 16.52
CA LEU A 315 -1.15 -6.40 16.02
C LEU A 315 -1.64 -7.35 17.12
N ARG A 316 -0.85 -7.58 18.19
CA ARG A 316 -1.28 -8.34 19.37
C ARG A 316 -2.23 -7.55 20.25
N ALA A 317 -1.96 -6.24 20.43
CA ALA A 317 -2.81 -5.36 21.21
C ALA A 317 -4.17 -5.11 20.55
N ASP A 318 -4.17 -5.05 19.22
CA ASP A 318 -5.35 -4.80 18.40
C ASP A 318 -5.40 -5.74 17.18
N PRO A 319 -5.95 -6.95 17.32
CA PRO A 319 -5.94 -7.96 16.27
C PRO A 319 -6.99 -7.75 15.17
N ARG A 320 -7.85 -6.73 15.26
CA ARG A 320 -8.98 -6.51 14.31
C ARG A 320 -8.52 -6.44 12.85
N LEU A 321 -7.33 -5.88 12.58
CA LEU A 321 -6.78 -5.85 11.23
C LEU A 321 -6.48 -7.26 10.70
N LEU A 322 -5.80 -8.11 11.47
CA LEU A 322 -5.51 -9.48 11.05
C LEU A 322 -6.80 -10.30 10.87
N VAL A 323 -7.82 -10.08 11.71
CA VAL A 323 -9.14 -10.69 11.55
C VAL A 323 -9.78 -10.23 10.23
N HIS A 324 -9.74 -8.92 9.94
CA HIS A 324 -10.25 -8.36 8.68
C HIS A 324 -9.52 -8.94 7.46
N LEU A 325 -8.19 -8.95 7.48
CA LEU A 325 -7.40 -9.49 6.38
C LEU A 325 -7.65 -10.99 6.18
N SER A 326 -7.74 -11.78 7.26
CA SER A 326 -8.01 -13.23 7.19
C SER A 326 -9.39 -13.55 6.65
N SER A 327 -10.39 -12.67 6.85
CA SER A 327 -11.73 -12.84 6.27
C SER A 327 -11.75 -12.78 4.74
N LYS A 328 -10.69 -12.25 4.10
CA LYS A 328 -10.56 -12.19 2.63
C LYS A 328 -10.19 -13.54 1.99
N GLY A 329 -9.78 -14.53 2.79
CA GLY A 329 -9.32 -15.82 2.30
C GLY A 329 -7.96 -15.73 1.60
N LYS A 330 -7.81 -16.42 0.47
CA LYS A 330 -6.60 -16.32 -0.36
C LYS A 330 -6.56 -14.99 -1.11
N VAL A 331 -5.39 -14.39 -1.14
CA VAL A 331 -5.15 -13.09 -1.79
C VAL A 331 -3.87 -13.15 -2.64
N SER A 332 -3.74 -12.22 -3.56
CA SER A 332 -2.48 -11.84 -4.17
C SER A 332 -1.80 -10.79 -3.30
N ALA A 333 -0.48 -10.68 -3.32
CA ALA A 333 0.20 -9.65 -2.56
C ALA A 333 1.36 -9.02 -3.34
N MET A 334 1.70 -7.79 -2.93
CA MET A 334 2.94 -7.15 -3.29
C MET A 334 3.53 -6.41 -2.10
N THR A 335 4.85 -6.27 -2.09
CA THR A 335 5.56 -5.40 -1.18
C THR A 335 6.64 -4.65 -1.95
N LYS A 336 6.70 -3.35 -1.78
CA LYS A 336 7.65 -2.50 -2.50
C LYS A 336 8.08 -1.35 -1.61
N ALA A 337 9.37 -1.15 -1.51
CA ALA A 337 9.95 -0.08 -0.71
C ALA A 337 9.48 -0.08 0.77
N ALA A 338 9.27 -1.26 1.34
CA ALA A 338 8.76 -1.45 2.70
C ALA A 338 9.83 -1.27 3.80
N SER A 339 10.91 -0.54 3.52
CA SER A 339 12.01 -0.25 4.47
C SER A 339 12.58 -1.49 5.17
N HIS A 340 12.55 -2.66 4.50
CA HIS A 340 13.02 -3.95 5.00
C HIS A 340 12.32 -4.42 6.29
N LEU A 341 11.09 -3.96 6.54
CA LEU A 341 10.34 -4.29 7.74
C LEU A 341 10.06 -5.80 7.85
N LEU A 342 9.81 -6.50 6.74
CA LEU A 342 9.59 -7.95 6.72
C LEU A 342 10.84 -8.78 7.07
N TRP A 343 12.02 -8.17 7.15
CA TRP A 343 13.24 -8.83 7.65
C TRP A 343 13.27 -8.90 9.19
N ASN A 344 12.59 -7.96 9.84
CA ASN A 344 12.63 -7.79 11.29
C ASN A 344 11.64 -8.73 11.98
N ASP A 345 12.03 -9.32 13.10
CA ASP A 345 11.20 -10.20 13.90
C ASP A 345 10.02 -9.49 14.58
N HIS A 346 10.05 -8.15 14.66
CA HIS A 346 8.89 -7.35 15.11
C HIS A 346 7.75 -7.28 14.08
N PHE A 347 7.92 -7.85 12.88
CA PHE A 347 6.90 -7.94 11.84
C PHE A 347 6.58 -9.39 11.46
N ALA A 348 6.79 -10.32 12.42
CA ALA A 348 6.58 -11.74 12.21
C ALA A 348 5.12 -12.10 11.95
N LEU A 349 4.16 -11.41 12.60
CA LEU A 349 2.73 -11.68 12.42
C LEU A 349 2.26 -11.35 11.01
N ILE A 350 2.59 -10.17 10.49
CA ILE A 350 2.17 -9.82 9.12
C ILE A 350 2.93 -10.65 8.08
N ARG A 351 4.21 -10.96 8.29
CA ARG A 351 4.99 -11.87 7.46
C ARG A 351 4.35 -13.27 7.42
N GLY A 352 3.97 -13.82 8.59
CA GLY A 352 3.27 -15.09 8.71
C GLY A 352 1.93 -15.07 7.98
N TRP A 353 1.13 -14.02 8.19
CA TRP A 353 -0.14 -13.86 7.49
C TRP A 353 0.02 -13.87 5.96
N LEU A 354 1.04 -13.17 5.42
CA LEU A 354 1.34 -13.16 3.99
C LEU A 354 1.62 -14.57 3.47
N VAL A 355 2.51 -15.34 4.12
CA VAL A 355 2.83 -16.71 3.69
C VAL A 355 1.64 -17.65 3.78
N ASP A 356 0.73 -17.46 4.74
CA ASP A 356 -0.43 -18.32 4.92
C ASP A 356 -1.55 -18.05 3.90
N HIS A 357 -1.68 -16.78 3.45
CA HIS A 357 -2.81 -16.34 2.64
C HIS A 357 -2.47 -16.06 1.18
N THR A 358 -1.19 -16.12 0.78
CA THR A 358 -0.79 -15.91 -0.62
C THR A 358 -0.22 -17.18 -1.25
N ASP A 359 -0.38 -17.31 -2.56
CA ASP A 359 0.29 -18.32 -3.36
C ASP A 359 1.21 -17.70 -4.42
N TRP A 360 1.06 -16.40 -4.66
CA TRP A 360 1.90 -15.59 -5.53
C TRP A 360 2.05 -14.17 -4.99
N MET A 361 3.28 -13.67 -4.99
CA MET A 361 3.62 -12.34 -4.54
C MET A 361 4.75 -11.76 -5.37
N VAL A 362 4.75 -10.44 -5.57
CA VAL A 362 5.86 -9.69 -6.18
C VAL A 362 6.43 -8.68 -5.19
N SER A 363 7.76 -8.56 -5.15
CA SER A 363 8.43 -7.63 -4.25
C SER A 363 9.76 -7.13 -4.82
N ASP A 364 10.30 -6.08 -4.22
CA ASP A 364 11.74 -5.81 -4.22
C ASP A 364 12.42 -6.58 -3.08
N SER A 365 13.67 -6.26 -2.75
CA SER A 365 14.38 -6.89 -1.62
C SER A 365 13.78 -6.57 -0.24
N THR A 366 12.76 -5.69 -0.16
CA THR A 366 12.04 -5.42 1.10
C THR A 366 10.93 -6.44 1.39
N GLY A 367 10.74 -7.42 0.49
CA GLY A 367 9.78 -8.51 0.63
C GLY A 367 10.19 -9.57 1.65
N ILE A 368 9.56 -10.75 1.55
CA ILE A 368 9.81 -11.87 2.45
C ILE A 368 11.21 -12.44 2.22
N PRO A 369 12.08 -12.49 3.26
CA PRO A 369 13.41 -13.05 3.13
C PRO A 369 13.41 -14.51 2.68
N PRO A 370 14.42 -14.95 1.90
CA PRO A 370 14.49 -16.30 1.32
C PRO A 370 14.31 -17.43 2.33
N ARG A 371 14.91 -17.31 3.53
CA ARG A 371 14.78 -18.34 4.57
C ARG A 371 13.33 -18.55 5.03
N PHE A 372 12.53 -17.50 5.10
CA PHE A 372 11.12 -17.62 5.50
C PHE A 372 10.24 -18.11 4.34
N ALA A 373 10.53 -17.66 3.12
CA ALA A 373 9.84 -18.13 1.93
C ALA A 373 10.04 -19.65 1.72
N GLN A 374 11.29 -20.12 1.76
CA GLN A 374 11.62 -21.54 1.64
C GLN A 374 11.00 -22.39 2.77
N ALA A 375 11.09 -21.92 4.03
CA ALA A 375 10.49 -22.64 5.16
C ALA A 375 8.97 -22.78 5.03
N ALA A 376 8.32 -21.87 4.31
CA ALA A 376 6.88 -21.90 4.05
C ALA A 376 6.49 -22.59 2.71
N GLY A 377 7.45 -23.20 2.01
CA GLY A 377 7.22 -23.92 0.75
C GLY A 377 7.03 -23.01 -0.46
N PHE A 378 7.79 -21.89 -0.51
CA PHE A 378 7.82 -21.00 -1.65
C PHE A 378 9.18 -21.08 -2.36
N SER A 379 9.16 -20.99 -3.68
CA SER A 379 10.32 -20.63 -4.50
C SER A 379 10.33 -19.12 -4.78
N GLN A 380 11.52 -18.60 -5.06
CA GLN A 380 11.71 -17.18 -5.40
C GLN A 380 12.52 -17.06 -6.69
N GLU A 381 11.97 -16.38 -7.68
CA GLU A 381 12.65 -16.01 -8.93
C GLU A 381 13.10 -14.56 -8.86
N THR A 382 14.32 -14.27 -9.31
CA THR A 382 14.91 -12.93 -9.27
C THR A 382 15.04 -12.30 -10.66
N TYR A 383 14.91 -10.99 -10.73
CA TYR A 383 15.06 -10.17 -11.92
C TYR A 383 15.86 -8.91 -11.56
N GLY A 384 16.78 -8.51 -12.44
CA GLY A 384 17.72 -7.42 -12.18
C GLY A 384 18.90 -7.85 -11.31
N LYS A 385 19.44 -6.92 -10.50
CA LYS A 385 20.65 -7.16 -9.67
C LYS A 385 20.46 -6.66 -8.25
N PHE A 386 21.05 -7.37 -7.30
CA PHE A 386 21.04 -6.98 -5.89
C PHE A 386 22.37 -7.30 -5.22
N ASP A 387 23.17 -6.26 -4.93
CA ASP A 387 24.47 -6.34 -4.25
C ASP A 387 24.39 -5.96 -2.76
N GLY A 388 23.19 -5.76 -2.25
CA GLY A 388 22.89 -5.46 -0.86
C GLY A 388 21.99 -4.25 -0.71
N PRO A 389 21.36 -4.08 0.47
CA PRO A 389 20.43 -2.99 0.71
C PRO A 389 21.16 -1.64 0.65
N ALA A 390 20.45 -0.62 0.16
CA ALA A 390 20.90 0.76 0.30
C ALA A 390 21.06 1.10 1.80
N PRO A 391 21.92 2.04 2.20
CA PRO A 391 22.27 2.31 3.60
C PRO A 391 21.17 3.09 4.33
N PHE A 392 19.98 2.51 4.46
CA PHE A 392 18.81 3.10 5.12
C PHE A 392 18.53 2.47 6.49
N GLY A 393 19.45 2.48 7.42
CA GLY A 393 19.14 2.09 8.79
C GLY A 393 19.49 0.66 9.19
N LEU A 394 18.74 0.10 10.13
CA LEU A 394 19.04 -1.17 10.81
C LEU A 394 18.60 -2.36 9.96
N PHE A 395 19.51 -2.95 9.21
CA PHE A 395 19.25 -4.17 8.45
C PHE A 395 19.90 -5.38 9.14
N ASP A 396 19.20 -6.50 9.16
CA ASP A 396 19.82 -7.75 9.52
C ASP A 396 20.80 -8.15 8.40
N SER A 397 22.07 -8.24 8.74
CA SER A 397 23.13 -8.66 7.81
C SER A 397 22.91 -10.07 7.26
N ARG A 398 22.18 -10.92 7.99
CA ARG A 398 21.83 -12.28 7.56
C ARG A 398 20.87 -12.23 6.39
N ASP A 399 19.76 -11.50 6.49
CA ASP A 399 18.77 -11.40 5.40
C ASP A 399 19.37 -10.73 4.17
N ALA A 400 20.19 -9.70 4.35
CA ALA A 400 20.95 -9.10 3.26
C ALA A 400 21.82 -10.12 2.52
N ASN A 401 22.47 -11.02 3.24
CA ASN A 401 23.31 -12.08 2.66
C ASN A 401 22.45 -13.18 2.01
N ASP A 402 21.31 -13.53 2.59
CA ASP A 402 20.37 -14.50 2.01
C ASP A 402 19.85 -14.00 0.66
N PHE A 403 19.47 -12.71 0.55
CA PHE A 403 19.09 -12.12 -0.74
C PHE A 403 20.25 -12.04 -1.74
N LYS A 404 21.45 -11.66 -1.31
CA LYS A 404 22.63 -11.70 -2.21
C LYS A 404 22.89 -13.10 -2.73
N HIS A 405 22.78 -14.10 -1.86
CA HIS A 405 22.95 -15.50 -2.27
C HIS A 405 21.87 -15.92 -3.27
N LEU A 406 20.60 -15.55 -3.01
CA LEU A 406 19.50 -15.81 -3.92
C LEU A 406 19.79 -15.23 -5.31
N PHE A 407 20.16 -13.95 -5.41
CA PHE A 407 20.46 -13.29 -6.69
C PHE A 407 21.72 -13.86 -7.37
N ALA A 408 22.67 -14.39 -6.61
CA ALA A 408 23.88 -15.04 -7.16
C ALA A 408 23.65 -16.47 -7.66
N THR A 409 22.64 -17.16 -7.15
CA THR A 409 22.36 -18.58 -7.49
C THR A 409 21.23 -18.75 -8.49
N GLU A 410 20.29 -17.81 -8.54
CA GLU A 410 19.24 -17.76 -9.55
C GLU A 410 19.80 -17.40 -10.93
N PRO A 411 19.20 -17.91 -12.04
CA PRO A 411 19.55 -17.46 -13.38
C PRO A 411 19.46 -15.94 -13.53
N GLU A 412 20.44 -15.32 -14.17
CA GLU A 412 20.39 -13.87 -14.46
C GLU A 412 19.23 -13.57 -15.42
N ARG A 413 18.32 -12.67 -15.00
CA ARG A 413 17.17 -12.19 -15.77
C ARG A 413 17.18 -10.67 -15.79
N GLU A 414 16.99 -10.08 -16.95
CA GLU A 414 16.95 -8.62 -17.07
C GLU A 414 15.71 -8.00 -16.40
N LEU A 415 15.88 -6.81 -15.86
CA LEU A 415 14.80 -5.93 -15.41
C LEU A 415 15.01 -4.54 -16.01
N ALA A 416 14.16 -4.16 -16.96
CA ALA A 416 14.31 -2.94 -17.75
C ALA A 416 13.72 -1.69 -17.08
N PHE A 417 13.13 -1.81 -15.88
CA PHE A 417 12.50 -0.70 -15.15
C PHE A 417 12.84 -0.77 -13.66
N ARG A 418 12.69 0.36 -12.98
CA ARG A 418 12.89 0.42 -11.53
C ARG A 418 11.66 -0.12 -10.82
N TYR A 419 11.88 -1.02 -9.83
CA TYR A 419 10.84 -1.53 -8.95
C TYR A 419 11.29 -1.40 -7.50
N GLY A 420 10.61 -0.55 -6.72
CA GLY A 420 10.92 -0.32 -5.31
C GLY A 420 12.26 0.40 -5.05
N TYR A 421 12.90 0.05 -3.95
CA TYR A 421 14.21 0.62 -3.61
C TYR A 421 15.30 0.06 -4.53
N PRO A 422 16.21 0.91 -5.01
CA PRO A 422 17.43 0.40 -5.63
C PRO A 422 18.29 -0.29 -4.57
N ASP A 423 19.20 -1.15 -5.02
CA ASP A 423 20.25 -1.66 -4.16
C ASP A 423 21.30 -0.58 -3.80
N LYS A 424 22.35 -0.93 -3.04
CA LYS A 424 23.41 0.01 -2.62
C LYS A 424 24.16 0.66 -3.80
N ASP A 425 24.18 0.00 -4.95
CA ASP A 425 24.88 0.44 -6.17
C ASP A 425 23.92 1.06 -7.20
N GLY A 426 22.63 1.19 -6.85
CA GLY A 426 21.60 1.83 -7.68
C GLY A 426 20.91 0.89 -8.66
N HIS A 427 21.13 -0.43 -8.58
CA HIS A 427 20.50 -1.40 -9.48
C HIS A 427 19.02 -1.61 -9.12
N ALA A 428 18.20 -1.78 -10.15
CA ALA A 428 16.83 -2.22 -10.01
C ALA A 428 16.76 -3.74 -9.80
N HIS A 429 15.83 -4.18 -8.97
CA HIS A 429 15.61 -5.61 -8.75
C HIS A 429 14.14 -5.88 -8.40
N LEU A 430 13.69 -7.10 -8.73
CA LEU A 430 12.36 -7.61 -8.48
C LEU A 430 12.43 -9.09 -8.14
N ILE A 431 11.57 -9.54 -7.24
CA ILE A 431 11.46 -10.93 -6.80
C ILE A 431 10.01 -11.38 -6.97
N VAL A 432 9.82 -12.50 -7.62
CA VAL A 432 8.54 -13.20 -7.67
C VAL A 432 8.61 -14.39 -6.73
N THR A 433 7.74 -14.39 -5.72
CA THR A 433 7.62 -15.45 -4.72
C THR A 433 6.39 -16.29 -5.06
N LYS A 434 6.57 -17.58 -5.31
CA LYS A 434 5.52 -18.51 -5.75
C LYS A 434 5.46 -19.71 -4.80
N ARG A 435 4.25 -20.12 -4.41
CA ARG A 435 4.08 -21.37 -3.66
C ARG A 435 4.45 -22.54 -4.56
N GLU A 436 5.29 -23.42 -4.05
CA GLU A 436 5.61 -24.65 -4.75
C GLU A 436 4.38 -25.56 -4.77
N THR A 437 3.92 -25.93 -5.97
CA THR A 437 2.96 -27.02 -6.10
C THR A 437 3.70 -28.30 -5.72
N PRO A 438 3.20 -29.09 -4.74
CA PRO A 438 3.76 -30.42 -4.53
C PRO A 438 3.75 -31.13 -5.88
N ASP A 439 4.92 -31.56 -6.34
CA ASP A 439 5.03 -32.37 -7.56
C ASP A 439 3.96 -33.45 -7.47
N ALA A 440 2.99 -33.40 -8.39
CA ALA A 440 2.14 -34.56 -8.64
C ALA A 440 3.10 -35.64 -9.11
N SER A 441 3.61 -36.44 -8.16
CA SER A 441 4.44 -37.58 -8.46
C SER A 441 3.77 -38.40 -9.53
N PRO A 442 4.48 -38.80 -10.58
CA PRO A 442 3.95 -39.50 -11.74
C PRO A 442 3.32 -40.86 -11.37
#